data_8de35b6fe0084f06c290b74869ac414b
#
_entry.id   8de35b6fe0084f06c290b74869ac414b
#
_cell.length_a   1.000
_cell.length_b   1.000
_cell.length_c   1.000
_cell.angle_alpha   90.00
_cell.angle_beta   90.00
_cell.angle_gamma   90.00
#
_symmetry.space_group_name_H-M   'P 1'
#
loop_
_entity.id
_entity.type
_entity.pdbx_description
1 polymer ?
#
loop_
_entity_poly.entity_id
_entity_poly.type
_entity_poly.pdbx_seq_one_letter_code
_entity_poly.pdbx_strand_id
1 'polypeptide(L)'
;MPLSVPAAAATRAVPARVLCLGNDLLADDAFGFLAAEHLRERLPPAVDVVFCTDAGFALLDYLEDTRLLVVVDVIQTGKTPPGTVSVFRIEDLRGAPGNSPHYVGLFESLDLGRAIGMPVPEQVAIVVVEAADCLTIGGAMHPDVRAAVPEVAARVAAIIG
;
A
#
# COMPACT_ATOMS: atom_id res chain seq x y z
N MET A 1 -22.70 3.41 40.28
CA MET A 1 -21.34 3.12 39.87
C MET A 1 -21.20 3.58 38.43
N PRO A 2 -20.42 4.60 38.15
CA PRO A 2 -20.13 4.93 36.75
C PRO A 2 -19.25 3.83 36.19
N LEU A 3 -19.63 3.28 35.03
CA LEU A 3 -18.82 2.37 34.27
C LEU A 3 -17.58 3.14 33.81
N SER A 4 -16.44 2.81 34.39
CA SER A 4 -15.13 3.29 33.88
C SER A 4 -14.88 2.64 32.53
N VAL A 5 -15.03 3.40 31.47
CA VAL A 5 -14.54 2.99 30.14
C VAL A 5 -13.02 2.99 30.24
N PRO A 6 -12.34 1.85 30.04
CA PRO A 6 -10.89 1.87 30.00
C PRO A 6 -10.46 2.85 28.91
N ALA A 7 -9.56 3.77 29.26
CA ALA A 7 -8.94 4.63 28.27
C ALA A 7 -8.37 3.73 27.17
N ALA A 8 -8.78 3.99 25.93
CA ALA A 8 -8.21 3.30 24.78
C ALA A 8 -6.68 3.40 24.92
N ALA A 9 -6.01 2.25 24.95
CA ALA A 9 -4.57 2.22 24.98
C ALA A 9 -4.11 3.08 23.80
N ALA A 10 -3.34 4.15 24.08
CA ALA A 10 -2.83 5.04 23.06
C ALA A 10 -2.06 4.17 22.06
N THR A 11 -2.60 4.03 20.85
CA THR A 11 -1.96 3.27 19.78
C THR A 11 -0.61 3.93 19.53
N ARG A 12 0.46 3.18 19.70
CA ARG A 12 1.81 3.73 19.54
C ARG A 12 1.98 4.13 18.09
N ALA A 13 2.17 5.42 17.81
CA ALA A 13 2.45 5.92 16.47
C ALA A 13 3.63 5.17 15.86
N VAL A 14 3.46 4.64 14.63
CA VAL A 14 4.55 4.01 13.91
C VAL A 14 5.21 5.03 12.99
N PRO A 15 6.55 5.07 12.95
CA PRO A 15 7.27 6.05 12.11
C PRO A 15 7.01 5.83 10.62
N ALA A 16 6.88 4.57 10.20
CA ALA A 16 6.59 4.20 8.81
C ALA A 16 5.74 2.94 8.76
N ARG A 17 4.83 2.91 7.80
CA ARG A 17 4.05 1.75 7.43
C ARG A 17 4.17 1.49 5.94
N VAL A 18 4.35 0.23 5.58
CA VAL A 18 4.25 -0.25 4.20
C VAL A 18 2.94 -0.99 4.05
N LEU A 19 2.06 -0.46 3.23
CA LEU A 19 0.75 -1.04 2.93
C LEU A 19 0.80 -1.69 1.55
N CYS A 20 0.86 -3.01 1.52
CA CYS A 20 0.84 -3.81 0.30
C CYS A 20 -0.61 -4.14 -0.04
N LEU A 21 -1.12 -3.55 -1.11
CA LEU A 21 -2.48 -3.76 -1.58
C LEU A 21 -2.53 -4.92 -2.59
N GLY A 22 -3.65 -5.62 -2.62
CA GLY A 22 -3.88 -6.64 -3.61
C GLY A 22 -4.90 -7.69 -3.18
N ASN A 23 -5.02 -8.71 -4.01
CA ASN A 23 -5.83 -9.89 -3.75
C ASN A 23 -5.03 -11.13 -4.12
N ASP A 24 -4.68 -11.95 -3.16
CA ASP A 24 -3.86 -13.14 -3.32
C ASP A 24 -4.53 -14.29 -4.11
N LEU A 25 -5.81 -14.12 -4.45
CA LEU A 25 -6.56 -15.04 -5.32
C LEU A 25 -6.50 -14.67 -6.80
N LEU A 26 -6.00 -13.50 -7.17
CA LEU A 26 -6.04 -12.95 -8.52
C LEU A 26 -4.63 -12.80 -9.12
N ALA A 27 -4.20 -13.71 -9.96
CA ALA A 27 -3.00 -13.63 -10.82
C ALA A 27 -1.91 -12.65 -10.31
N ASP A 28 -1.62 -11.58 -11.05
CA ASP A 28 -0.60 -10.59 -10.67
C ASP A 28 -1.01 -9.71 -9.47
N ASP A 29 -2.29 -9.63 -9.14
CA ASP A 29 -2.77 -8.89 -7.98
C ASP A 29 -2.33 -9.53 -6.63
N ALA A 30 -1.88 -10.78 -6.68
CA ALA A 30 -1.24 -11.46 -5.57
C ALA A 30 0.18 -10.92 -5.25
N PHE A 31 0.73 -10.03 -6.07
CA PHE A 31 2.06 -9.43 -5.86
C PHE A 31 2.20 -8.76 -4.50
N GLY A 32 1.17 -8.06 -4.02
CA GLY A 32 1.19 -7.39 -2.72
C GLY A 32 1.47 -8.34 -1.56
N PHE A 33 0.94 -9.55 -1.63
CA PHE A 33 1.21 -10.60 -0.64
C PHE A 33 2.69 -11.00 -0.63
N LEU A 34 3.27 -11.29 -1.80
CA LEU A 34 4.68 -11.66 -1.91
C LEU A 34 5.61 -10.52 -1.50
N ALA A 35 5.29 -9.30 -1.88
CA ALA A 35 6.05 -8.12 -1.49
C ALA A 35 6.05 -7.93 0.03
N ALA A 36 4.90 -8.10 0.68
CA ALA A 36 4.80 -7.99 2.14
C ALA A 36 5.65 -9.04 2.87
N GLU A 37 5.61 -10.29 2.44
CA GLU A 37 6.43 -11.36 2.98
C GLU A 37 7.93 -11.01 2.88
N HIS A 38 8.37 -10.59 1.70
CA HIS A 38 9.76 -10.24 1.43
C HIS A 38 10.23 -9.00 2.23
N LEU A 39 9.37 -8.00 2.36
CA LEU A 39 9.67 -6.77 3.09
C LEU A 39 9.78 -6.99 4.60
N ARG A 40 8.92 -7.84 5.17
CA ARG A 40 8.97 -8.17 6.62
C ARG A 40 10.30 -8.76 7.06
N GLU A 41 10.95 -9.52 6.18
CA GLU A 41 12.25 -10.13 6.45
C GLU A 41 13.41 -9.13 6.37
N ARG A 42 13.24 -8.01 5.69
CA ARG A 42 14.33 -7.08 5.32
C ARG A 42 14.25 -5.71 5.97
N LEU A 43 13.05 -5.24 6.30
CA LEU A 43 12.88 -3.92 6.92
C LEU A 43 13.07 -3.99 8.43
N PRO A 44 13.50 -2.88 9.06
CA PRO A 44 13.62 -2.81 10.51
C PRO A 44 12.30 -3.15 11.21
N PRO A 45 12.34 -3.77 12.41
CA PRO A 45 11.12 -4.12 13.16
C PRO A 45 10.22 -2.93 13.52
N ALA A 46 10.74 -1.71 13.51
CA ALA A 46 9.98 -0.50 13.75
C ALA A 46 9.06 -0.12 12.57
N VAL A 47 9.30 -0.68 11.39
CA VAL A 47 8.46 -0.48 10.20
C VAL A 47 7.34 -1.52 10.20
N ASP A 48 6.12 -1.03 10.15
CA ASP A 48 4.94 -1.89 10.08
C ASP A 48 4.64 -2.28 8.62
N VAL A 49 4.66 -3.58 8.32
CA VAL A 49 4.38 -4.09 6.97
C VAL A 49 3.07 -4.85 6.99
N VAL A 50 2.10 -4.39 6.24
CA VAL A 50 0.74 -4.94 6.20
C VAL A 50 0.38 -5.33 4.77
N PHE A 51 -0.13 -6.55 4.59
CA PHE A 51 -0.87 -6.93 3.39
C PHE A 51 -2.35 -6.66 3.61
N CYS A 52 -2.99 -6.00 2.67
CA CYS A 52 -4.37 -5.55 2.78
C CYS A 52 -5.15 -5.86 1.50
N THR A 53 -6.29 -6.51 1.65
CA THR A 53 -7.25 -6.76 0.57
C THR A 53 -8.40 -5.77 0.56
N ASP A 54 -8.43 -4.85 1.52
CA ASP A 54 -9.47 -3.83 1.63
C ASP A 54 -9.35 -2.74 0.57
N ALA A 55 -10.44 -2.04 0.35
CA ALA A 55 -10.53 -0.91 -0.57
C ALA A 55 -11.45 0.17 0.01
N GLY A 56 -11.48 1.35 -0.62
CA GLY A 56 -12.33 2.45 -0.21
C GLY A 56 -12.02 2.95 1.20
N PHE A 57 -13.04 3.32 1.95
CA PHE A 57 -12.89 3.88 3.29
C PHE A 57 -12.34 2.89 4.33
N ALA A 58 -12.35 1.59 4.07
CA ALA A 58 -11.69 0.62 4.95
C ALA A 58 -10.16 0.87 5.04
N LEU A 59 -9.57 1.57 4.07
CA LEU A 59 -8.16 1.97 4.12
C LEU A 59 -7.86 2.98 5.23
N LEU A 60 -8.87 3.67 5.74
CA LEU A 60 -8.72 4.68 6.79
C LEU A 60 -8.03 4.12 8.05
N ASP A 61 -8.31 2.87 8.42
CA ASP A 61 -7.73 2.21 9.59
C ASP A 61 -6.20 2.04 9.49
N TYR A 62 -5.66 2.03 8.27
CA TYR A 62 -4.21 1.90 8.03
C TYR A 62 -3.48 3.23 7.98
N LEU A 63 -4.19 4.35 7.99
CA LEU A 63 -3.63 5.69 7.89
C LEU A 63 -3.32 6.31 9.24
N GLU A 64 -4.06 5.92 10.27
CA GLU A 64 -3.97 6.52 11.61
C GLU A 64 -2.58 6.27 12.23
N ASP A 65 -2.06 7.29 12.91
CA ASP A 65 -0.81 7.24 13.67
C ASP A 65 0.43 6.80 12.88
N THR A 66 0.45 7.10 11.58
CA THR A 66 1.56 6.80 10.68
C THR A 66 2.07 8.11 10.07
N ARG A 67 3.39 8.37 10.17
CA ARG A 67 3.99 9.57 9.59
C ARG A 67 4.30 9.42 8.10
N LEU A 68 4.90 8.30 7.74
CA LEU A 68 5.24 7.94 6.37
C LEU A 68 4.48 6.68 5.98
N LEU A 69 3.66 6.78 4.95
CA LEU A 69 2.99 5.64 4.34
C LEU A 69 3.64 5.34 2.98
N VAL A 70 4.07 4.11 2.79
CA VAL A 70 4.49 3.60 1.48
C VAL A 70 3.46 2.56 1.04
N VAL A 71 2.80 2.82 -0.07
CA VAL A 71 1.84 1.89 -0.67
C VAL A 71 2.55 1.09 -1.76
N VAL A 72 2.40 -0.22 -1.73
CA VAL A 72 2.88 -1.14 -2.78
C VAL A 72 1.66 -1.74 -3.46
N ASP A 73 1.56 -1.59 -4.76
CA ASP A 73 0.44 -2.09 -5.55
C ASP A 73 0.87 -2.46 -6.96
N VAL A 74 0.00 -3.11 -7.70
CA VAL A 74 0.14 -3.37 -9.13
C VAL A 74 -0.83 -2.51 -9.91
N ILE A 75 -0.43 -2.12 -11.12
CA ILE A 75 -1.32 -1.44 -12.07
C ILE A 75 -1.25 -2.15 -13.42
N GLN A 76 -2.32 -2.13 -14.16
CA GLN A 76 -2.38 -2.70 -15.51
C GLN A 76 -2.73 -1.59 -16.49
N THR A 77 -1.71 -0.91 -17.01
CA THR A 77 -1.87 0.20 -17.96
C THR A 77 -1.69 -0.24 -19.41
N GLY A 78 -0.96 -1.31 -19.64
CA GLY A 78 -0.53 -1.74 -20.97
C GLY A 78 0.49 -0.81 -21.65
N LYS A 79 1.00 0.20 -20.93
CA LYS A 79 1.92 1.21 -21.48
C LYS A 79 3.39 0.84 -21.32
N THR A 80 3.71 -0.01 -20.35
CA THR A 80 5.05 -0.49 -20.07
C THR A 80 5.06 -2.00 -19.95
N PRO A 81 6.23 -2.68 -20.14
CA PRO A 81 6.30 -4.12 -19.97
C PRO A 81 5.94 -4.56 -18.54
N PRO A 82 5.31 -5.73 -18.37
CA PRO A 82 5.07 -6.33 -17.06
C PRO A 82 6.35 -6.40 -16.24
N GLY A 83 6.26 -6.07 -14.94
CA GLY A 83 7.42 -6.04 -14.04
C GLY A 83 8.12 -4.69 -13.97
N THR A 84 7.73 -3.70 -14.78
CA THR A 84 8.26 -2.33 -14.67
C THR A 84 7.86 -1.71 -13.33
N VAL A 85 8.84 -1.24 -12.56
CA VAL A 85 8.63 -0.61 -11.26
C VAL A 85 8.68 0.91 -11.41
N SER A 86 7.70 1.58 -10.84
CA SER A 86 7.62 3.05 -10.80
C SER A 86 7.31 3.54 -9.40
N VAL A 87 7.80 4.72 -9.07
CA VAL A 87 7.58 5.36 -7.76
C VAL A 87 6.96 6.73 -7.99
N PHE A 88 5.88 6.98 -7.27
CA PHE A 88 5.15 8.26 -7.33
C PHE A 88 4.93 8.82 -5.93
N ARG A 89 4.83 10.12 -5.83
CA ARG A 89 4.17 10.76 -4.70
C ARG A 89 2.67 10.73 -4.94
N ILE A 90 1.90 10.64 -3.88
CA ILE A 90 0.44 10.59 -4.02
C ILE A 90 -0.13 11.83 -4.71
N GLU A 91 0.49 13.00 -4.49
CA GLU A 91 0.08 14.25 -5.12
C GLU A 91 0.18 14.19 -6.65
N ASP A 92 1.17 13.47 -7.17
CA ASP A 92 1.41 13.35 -8.62
C ASP A 92 0.37 12.46 -9.32
N LEU A 93 -0.33 11.62 -8.55
CA LEU A 93 -1.35 10.70 -9.07
C LEU A 93 -2.77 11.24 -8.97
N ARG A 94 -3.00 12.28 -8.16
CA ARG A 94 -4.34 12.86 -8.00
C ARG A 94 -4.81 13.47 -9.32
N GLY A 95 -5.93 12.92 -9.85
CA GLY A 95 -6.48 13.35 -11.13
C GLY A 95 -5.80 12.78 -12.37
N ALA A 96 -4.80 11.91 -12.24
CA ALA A 96 -4.19 11.23 -13.38
C ALA A 96 -5.15 10.20 -14.00
N PRO A 97 -5.26 10.14 -15.34
CA PRO A 97 -6.11 9.14 -15.99
C PRO A 97 -5.55 7.72 -15.79
N GLY A 98 -6.44 6.74 -15.60
CA GLY A 98 -6.07 5.34 -15.49
C GLY A 98 -5.61 4.88 -14.11
N ASN A 99 -5.96 5.62 -13.07
CA ASN A 99 -5.68 5.22 -11.70
C ASN A 99 -6.35 3.91 -11.32
N SER A 100 -5.64 3.10 -10.54
CA SER A 100 -6.23 1.95 -9.86
C SER A 100 -7.40 2.38 -8.97
N PRO A 101 -8.48 1.59 -8.89
CA PRO A 101 -9.58 1.82 -7.94
C PRO A 101 -9.10 1.96 -6.50
N HIS A 102 -8.00 1.30 -6.13
CA HIS A 102 -7.38 1.40 -4.81
C HIS A 102 -6.93 2.83 -4.48
N TYR A 103 -6.45 3.60 -5.46
CA TYR A 103 -5.96 4.97 -5.23
C TYR A 103 -7.09 5.96 -5.00
N VAL A 104 -8.23 5.79 -5.65
CA VAL A 104 -9.42 6.60 -5.38
C VAL A 104 -9.81 6.47 -3.91
N GLY A 105 -9.93 5.25 -3.41
CA GLY A 105 -10.22 4.99 -2.00
C GLY A 105 -9.17 5.55 -1.03
N LEU A 106 -7.89 5.51 -1.42
CA LEU A 106 -6.80 6.08 -0.64
C LEU A 106 -6.89 7.60 -0.56
N PHE A 107 -7.15 8.29 -1.67
CA PHE A 107 -7.35 9.74 -1.68
C PHE A 107 -8.53 10.16 -0.82
N GLU A 108 -9.67 9.48 -0.98
CA GLU A 108 -10.89 9.76 -0.21
C GLU A 108 -10.68 9.52 1.29
N SER A 109 -9.96 8.46 1.66
CA SER A 109 -9.65 8.16 3.05
C SER A 109 -8.72 9.20 3.68
N LEU A 110 -7.71 9.66 2.95
CA LEU A 110 -6.82 10.74 3.39
C LEU A 110 -7.58 12.05 3.59
N ASP A 111 -8.44 12.41 2.65
CA ASP A 111 -9.24 13.64 2.71
C ASP A 111 -10.25 13.59 3.87
N LEU A 112 -10.90 12.44 4.06
CA LEU A 112 -11.82 12.23 5.18
C LEU A 112 -11.08 12.30 6.52
N GLY A 113 -9.95 11.61 6.65
CA GLY A 113 -9.14 11.62 7.87
C GLY A 113 -8.74 13.04 8.28
N ARG A 114 -8.30 13.84 7.32
CA ARG A 114 -7.99 15.28 7.56
C ARG A 114 -9.21 16.07 7.98
N ALA A 115 -10.36 15.85 7.32
CA ALA A 115 -11.60 16.58 7.59
C ALA A 115 -12.14 16.31 9.00
N ILE A 116 -11.96 15.11 9.53
CA ILE A 116 -12.41 14.74 10.88
C ILE A 116 -11.33 14.94 11.96
N GLY A 117 -10.16 15.49 11.60
CA GLY A 117 -9.08 15.74 12.55
C GLY A 117 -8.30 14.49 12.97
N MET A 118 -8.37 13.41 12.21
CA MET A 118 -7.59 12.21 12.46
C MET A 118 -6.13 12.42 12.04
N PRO A 119 -5.13 11.95 12.83
CA PRO A 119 -3.73 12.02 12.42
C PRO A 119 -3.50 11.09 11.21
N VAL A 120 -3.29 11.67 10.04
CA VAL A 120 -2.98 10.97 8.79
C VAL A 120 -1.52 11.17 8.40
N PRO A 121 -0.94 10.32 7.53
CA PRO A 121 0.45 10.45 7.10
C PRO A 121 0.74 11.82 6.48
N GLU A 122 1.88 12.39 6.86
CA GLU A 122 2.39 13.62 6.25
C GLU A 122 2.95 13.39 4.86
N GLN A 123 3.47 12.18 4.64
CA GLN A 123 4.07 11.77 3.38
C GLN A 123 3.50 10.42 2.95
N VAL A 124 3.11 10.35 1.69
CA VAL A 124 2.62 9.11 1.07
C VAL A 124 3.36 8.90 -0.26
N ALA A 125 4.09 7.80 -0.34
CA ALA A 125 4.72 7.34 -1.57
C ALA A 125 4.03 6.08 -2.07
N ILE A 126 3.98 5.90 -3.39
CA ILE A 126 3.36 4.74 -4.02
C ILE A 126 4.40 4.08 -4.91
N VAL A 127 4.66 2.80 -4.67
CA VAL A 127 5.52 1.96 -5.48
C VAL A 127 4.61 0.99 -6.24
N VAL A 128 4.61 1.09 -7.56
CA VAL A 128 3.75 0.28 -8.43
C VAL A 128 4.56 -0.60 -9.35
N VAL A 129 4.01 -1.77 -9.66
CA VAL A 129 4.54 -2.71 -10.64
C VAL A 129 3.52 -2.85 -11.76
N GLU A 130 3.97 -2.73 -13.01
CA GLU A 130 3.12 -3.01 -14.16
C GLU A 130 2.78 -4.49 -14.19
N ALA A 131 1.50 -4.79 -14.23
CA ALA A 131 0.95 -6.14 -14.29
C ALA A 131 0.56 -6.53 -15.71
N ALA A 132 0.53 -7.83 -15.97
CA ALA A 132 -0.02 -8.41 -17.20
C ALA A 132 -1.49 -8.80 -17.04
N ASP A 133 -1.87 -9.34 -15.87
CA ASP A 133 -3.22 -9.84 -15.59
C ASP A 133 -3.54 -9.71 -14.09
N CYS A 134 -4.52 -8.88 -13.77
CA CYS A 134 -5.02 -8.69 -12.41
C CYS A 134 -6.41 -9.31 -12.18
N LEU A 135 -6.95 -10.06 -13.13
CA LEU A 135 -8.37 -10.45 -13.13
C LEU A 135 -8.58 -11.96 -13.01
N THR A 136 -7.64 -12.79 -13.48
CA THR A 136 -7.84 -14.24 -13.52
C THR A 136 -7.75 -14.85 -12.12
N ILE A 137 -8.86 -15.37 -11.63
CA ILE A 137 -8.94 -16.08 -10.35
C ILE A 137 -8.10 -17.35 -10.44
N GLY A 138 -7.16 -17.53 -9.49
CA GLY A 138 -6.25 -18.68 -9.48
C GLY A 138 -5.24 -18.68 -10.62
N GLY A 139 -5.14 -17.60 -11.41
CA GLY A 139 -4.14 -17.45 -12.46
C GLY A 139 -2.73 -17.39 -11.91
N ALA A 140 -1.75 -17.84 -12.71
CA ALA A 140 -0.34 -17.73 -12.36
C ALA A 140 0.12 -16.27 -12.47
N MET A 141 0.97 -15.85 -11.52
CA MET A 141 1.64 -14.55 -11.61
C MET A 141 2.63 -14.54 -12.78
N HIS A 142 2.64 -13.46 -13.56
CA HIS A 142 3.60 -13.29 -14.63
C HIS A 142 5.04 -13.32 -14.09
N PRO A 143 5.98 -14.06 -14.74
CA PRO A 143 7.33 -14.21 -14.23
C PRO A 143 8.06 -12.88 -14.00
N ASP A 144 7.90 -11.89 -14.87
CA ASP A 144 8.53 -10.59 -14.75
C ASP A 144 7.94 -9.75 -13.63
N VAL A 145 6.66 -9.93 -13.33
CA VAL A 145 6.00 -9.31 -12.16
C VAL A 145 6.57 -9.90 -10.88
N ARG A 146 6.66 -11.22 -10.79
CA ARG A 146 7.29 -11.91 -9.66
C ARG A 146 8.74 -11.48 -9.46
N ALA A 147 9.50 -11.37 -10.55
CA ALA A 147 10.91 -10.96 -10.53
C ALA A 147 11.13 -9.51 -10.06
N ALA A 148 10.09 -8.69 -10.04
CA ALA A 148 10.17 -7.30 -9.57
C ALA A 148 10.21 -7.18 -8.02
N VAL A 149 9.93 -8.23 -7.26
CA VAL A 149 9.89 -8.18 -5.79
C VAL A 149 11.16 -7.59 -5.18
N PRO A 150 12.39 -8.00 -5.55
CA PRO A 150 13.61 -7.41 -4.99
C PRO A 150 13.79 -5.92 -5.31
N GLU A 151 13.42 -5.48 -6.52
CA GLU A 151 13.49 -4.07 -6.89
C GLU A 151 12.50 -3.23 -6.10
N VAL A 152 11.27 -3.70 -5.94
CA VAL A 152 10.26 -3.05 -5.09
C VAL A 152 10.78 -2.92 -3.66
N ALA A 153 11.36 -3.97 -3.11
CA ALA A 153 11.93 -3.93 -1.76
C ALA A 153 13.06 -2.90 -1.63
N ALA A 154 13.92 -2.79 -2.64
CA ALA A 154 14.99 -1.79 -2.67
C ALA A 154 14.44 -0.36 -2.73
N ARG A 155 13.39 -0.12 -3.54
CA ARG A 155 12.71 1.19 -3.63
C ARG A 155 12.04 1.58 -2.31
N VAL A 156 11.33 0.64 -1.70
CA VAL A 156 10.70 0.86 -0.39
C VAL A 156 11.75 1.18 0.67
N ALA A 157 12.83 0.41 0.75
CA ALA A 157 13.90 0.66 1.70
C ALA A 157 14.55 2.04 1.52
N ALA A 158 14.76 2.47 0.27
CA ALA A 158 15.30 3.79 -0.05
C ALA A 158 14.37 4.94 0.37
N ILE A 159 13.05 4.74 0.31
CA ILE A 159 12.06 5.74 0.75
C ILE A 159 12.04 5.85 2.27
N ILE A 160 12.17 4.75 2.96
CA ILE A 160 12.13 4.69 4.43
C ILE A 160 13.42 5.24 5.04
N GLY A 161 14.55 5.04 4.43
CA GLY A 161 15.85 5.53 4.87
C GLY A 161 16.61 4.54 5.72
#